data_5c74580aea9c0244992082cb30080064
#
_entry.id   5c74580aea9c0244992082cb30080064
#
_cell.length_a   1.000
_cell.length_b   1.000
_cell.length_c   1.000
_cell.angle_alpha   90.00
_cell.angle_beta   90.00
_cell.angle_gamma   90.00
#
_symmetry.space_group_name_H-M   'P 1'
#
loop_
_entity.id
_entity.type
_entity.pdbx_description
1 polymer ?
#
loop_
_entity_poly.entity_id
_entity_poly.type
_entity_poly.pdbx_seq_one_letter_code
_entity_poly.pdbx_strand_id
1 'polypeptide(L)'
;MEKYESYDAYIAALEKRGQLPEGFRTAVLPLSFFPEERKLINPLPMNMSLIMLDKPTTRFAGVFTSNKCPGSPVIIGRERLKAKQIRGILINNKIANVCMKSGIEDSISLLETLAKAAGGKAEEYFPCSTGIIGWRLPIKAMKAKIPQLVASLEGGTGVKLAKGIMTTDAFPKLRSIKVGKGRIVAVAKGAGMIEPNMATMLSYILTDITMSKNFLQKCLKRVADQTYNCISVDSDQSTSDSVILLSSAAKPAVEEKVFEDALLKLCTELAEDIVRNAEGSGHVIKVKVTGAQNAAVAKAVGKAVINSPLVTTAVFGNDPNVGRLVSSVGDFMGNHGLDFDKDQMSIWLGKELVFDKGSFCIDRRKEDKLSKYMKERSFDSDHKTYPEHNMTVDVLYKLSEKGKGCAEVKGTDLSYAYVKENADYRS
;
A
#
# COMPACT_ATOMS: atom_id res chain seq x y z
N MET A 1 -1.96 6.18 16.48
CA MET A 1 -1.42 7.14 15.50
C MET A 1 -1.51 8.53 16.08
N GLU A 2 -0.56 9.43 15.80
CA GLU A 2 -0.63 10.81 16.30
C GLU A 2 -1.74 11.56 15.54
N LYS A 3 -2.52 12.36 16.27
CA LYS A 3 -3.43 13.34 15.68
C LYS A 3 -2.70 14.64 15.38
N TYR A 4 -3.05 15.28 14.28
CA TYR A 4 -2.53 16.58 13.89
C TYR A 4 -3.68 17.57 13.74
N GLU A 5 -3.49 18.79 14.22
CA GLU A 5 -4.51 19.83 14.21
C GLU A 5 -4.84 20.35 12.81
N SER A 6 -3.91 20.14 11.86
CA SER A 6 -4.06 20.57 10.47
C SER A 6 -3.20 19.76 9.51
N TYR A 7 -3.49 19.88 8.22
CA TYR A 7 -2.64 19.33 7.16
C TYR A 7 -1.20 19.85 7.24
N ASP A 8 -1.02 21.14 7.50
CA ASP A 8 0.32 21.74 7.60
C ASP A 8 1.09 21.21 8.81
N ALA A 9 0.43 21.00 9.95
CA ALA A 9 1.03 20.36 11.13
C ALA A 9 1.45 18.91 10.81
N TYR A 10 0.64 18.18 10.05
CA TYR A 10 0.98 16.84 9.58
C TYR A 10 2.20 16.85 8.67
N ILE A 11 2.24 17.76 7.67
CA ILE A 11 3.39 17.89 6.77
C ILE A 11 4.65 18.28 7.52
N ALA A 12 4.58 19.21 8.46
CA ALA A 12 5.72 19.61 9.29
C ALA A 12 6.27 18.43 10.12
N ALA A 13 5.39 17.58 10.62
CA ALA A 13 5.79 16.35 11.32
C ALA A 13 6.45 15.34 10.38
N LEU A 14 5.98 15.21 9.13
CA LEU A 14 6.63 14.38 8.11
C LEU A 14 8.01 14.92 7.76
N GLU A 15 8.16 16.24 7.57
CA GLU A 15 9.47 16.88 7.29
C GLU A 15 10.46 16.63 8.41
N LYS A 16 10.04 16.74 9.67
CA LYS A 16 10.89 16.47 10.83
C LYS A 16 11.41 15.03 10.89
N ARG A 17 10.56 14.05 10.58
CA ARG A 17 10.91 12.61 10.68
C ARG A 17 11.37 11.98 9.37
N GLY A 18 11.05 12.58 8.23
CA GLY A 18 11.21 12.00 6.90
C GLY A 18 12.59 12.21 6.26
N GLN A 19 13.64 12.47 7.04
CA GLN A 19 15.00 12.65 6.53
C GLN A 19 15.45 11.43 5.75
N LEU A 20 15.89 11.62 4.49
CA LEU A 20 16.38 10.54 3.64
C LEU A 20 17.60 9.86 4.28
N PRO A 21 17.77 8.53 4.07
CA PRO A 21 19.00 7.86 4.45
C PRO A 21 20.20 8.42 3.69
N GLU A 22 21.40 8.31 4.27
CA GLU A 22 22.62 8.76 3.61
C GLU A 22 22.84 8.06 2.27
N GLY A 23 23.26 8.83 1.25
CA GLY A 23 23.51 8.33 -0.09
C GLY A 23 22.28 8.31 -1.00
N PHE A 24 21.16 8.94 -0.58
CA PHE A 24 19.96 9.10 -1.42
C PHE A 24 19.65 10.56 -1.71
N ARG A 25 19.19 10.80 -2.94
CA ARG A 25 18.59 12.05 -3.40
C ARG A 25 17.30 11.76 -4.13
N THR A 26 16.38 12.69 -4.09
CA THR A 26 15.09 12.60 -4.78
C THR A 26 14.79 13.87 -5.56
N ALA A 27 13.99 13.72 -6.62
CA ALA A 27 13.46 14.85 -7.38
C ALA A 27 12.01 14.58 -7.77
N VAL A 28 11.21 15.63 -7.87
CA VAL A 28 9.84 15.57 -8.39
C VAL A 28 9.61 16.79 -9.27
N LEU A 29 9.16 16.56 -10.50
CA LEU A 29 8.77 17.62 -11.42
C LEU A 29 7.39 17.34 -12.01
N PRO A 30 6.52 18.37 -12.07
CA PRO A 30 5.27 18.26 -12.80
C PRO A 30 5.51 18.38 -14.31
N LEU A 31 4.65 17.73 -15.07
CA LEU A 31 4.47 17.96 -16.49
C LEU A 31 2.98 17.93 -16.82
N SER A 32 2.60 18.52 -17.92
CA SER A 32 1.24 18.47 -18.46
C SER A 32 1.25 17.84 -19.85
N PHE A 33 0.20 17.07 -20.16
CA PHE A 33 0.10 16.37 -21.43
C PHE A 33 -1.36 16.23 -21.88
N PHE A 34 -1.55 16.05 -23.18
CA PHE A 34 -2.81 15.61 -23.75
C PHE A 34 -2.70 14.10 -24.04
N PRO A 35 -3.62 13.27 -23.53
CA PRO A 35 -3.63 11.84 -23.84
C PRO A 35 -4.02 11.62 -25.32
N GLU A 36 -3.43 10.61 -25.95
CA GLU A 36 -3.78 10.23 -27.34
C GLU A 36 -5.16 9.57 -27.40
N GLU A 37 -5.58 8.91 -26.31
CA GLU A 37 -6.79 8.12 -26.20
C GLU A 37 -8.06 8.96 -26.00
N ARG A 38 -7.91 10.23 -25.65
CA ARG A 38 -9.06 11.10 -25.34
C ARG A 38 -8.77 12.55 -25.72
N LYS A 39 -9.73 13.16 -26.47
CA LYS A 39 -9.68 14.60 -26.73
C LYS A 39 -10.13 15.37 -25.50
N LEU A 40 -9.25 16.17 -24.95
CA LEU A 40 -9.49 17.03 -23.80
C LEU A 40 -9.30 18.50 -24.18
N ILE A 41 -10.03 19.38 -23.49
CA ILE A 41 -9.89 20.85 -23.65
C ILE A 41 -8.61 21.31 -22.95
N ASN A 42 -8.33 20.77 -21.77
CA ASN A 42 -7.15 21.13 -20.96
C ASN A 42 -6.20 19.94 -20.82
N PRO A 43 -4.88 20.18 -20.76
CA PRO A 43 -3.92 19.12 -20.53
C PRO A 43 -4.05 18.54 -19.11
N LEU A 44 -3.77 17.27 -18.96
CA LEU A 44 -3.75 16.60 -17.66
C LEU A 44 -2.41 16.79 -16.97
N PRO A 45 -2.40 17.05 -15.65
CA PRO A 45 -1.18 17.09 -14.88
C PRO A 45 -0.68 15.66 -14.58
N MET A 46 0.64 15.49 -14.59
CA MET A 46 1.34 14.29 -14.17
C MET A 46 2.62 14.69 -13.43
N ASN A 47 3.02 13.92 -12.43
CA ASN A 47 4.34 14.08 -11.81
C ASN A 47 5.29 13.01 -12.33
N MET A 48 6.53 13.41 -12.57
CA MET A 48 7.67 12.53 -12.66
C MET A 48 8.49 12.64 -11.39
N SER A 49 8.79 11.50 -10.78
CA SER A 49 9.62 11.41 -9.57
C SER A 49 10.85 10.54 -9.84
N LEU A 50 11.96 10.90 -9.22
CA LEU A 50 13.22 10.18 -9.34
C LEU A 50 13.81 9.94 -7.96
N ILE A 51 14.17 8.69 -7.69
CA ILE A 51 14.97 8.29 -6.54
C ILE A 51 16.34 7.90 -7.07
N MET A 52 17.40 8.54 -6.57
CA MET A 52 18.77 8.27 -6.99
C MET A 52 19.66 7.94 -5.81
N LEU A 53 20.55 6.96 -6.02
CA LEU A 53 21.68 6.67 -5.17
C LEU A 53 22.90 7.49 -5.63
N ASP A 54 23.70 8.00 -4.69
CA ASP A 54 24.97 8.69 -5.03
C ASP A 54 25.98 7.74 -5.67
N LYS A 55 25.91 6.46 -5.29
CA LYS A 55 26.68 5.37 -5.91
C LYS A 55 25.74 4.20 -6.20
N PRO A 56 25.95 3.46 -7.32
CA PRO A 56 25.14 2.27 -7.61
C PRO A 56 25.26 1.25 -6.49
N THR A 57 24.18 0.55 -6.19
CA THR A 57 24.15 -0.46 -5.13
C THR A 57 23.91 -1.85 -5.68
N THR A 58 24.55 -2.84 -5.08
CA THR A 58 24.25 -4.27 -5.26
C THR A 58 23.25 -4.80 -4.24
N ARG A 59 22.76 -3.93 -3.31
CA ARG A 59 21.91 -4.27 -2.18
C ARG A 59 20.51 -3.71 -2.39
N PHE A 60 19.68 -4.50 -3.02
CA PHE A 60 18.30 -4.14 -3.34
C PHE A 60 17.41 -5.37 -3.32
N ALA A 61 16.12 -5.15 -3.19
CA ALA A 61 15.08 -6.15 -3.24
C ALA A 61 13.81 -5.57 -3.87
N GLY A 62 12.92 -6.42 -4.35
CA GLY A 62 11.63 -6.03 -4.86
C GLY A 62 10.59 -7.13 -4.79
N VAL A 63 9.36 -6.75 -4.56
CA VAL A 63 8.17 -7.60 -4.73
C VAL A 63 7.17 -6.86 -5.61
N PHE A 64 6.49 -7.60 -6.47
CA PHE A 64 5.63 -7.06 -7.52
C PHE A 64 4.30 -7.80 -7.55
N THR A 65 3.25 -7.14 -8.02
CA THR A 65 1.89 -7.71 -8.14
C THR A 65 1.89 -9.10 -8.77
N SER A 66 1.01 -9.97 -8.31
CA SER A 66 0.74 -11.27 -8.94
C SER A 66 -0.38 -11.21 -10.00
N ASN A 67 -0.94 -10.02 -10.26
CA ASN A 67 -1.94 -9.81 -11.30
C ASN A 67 -1.47 -10.38 -12.64
N LYS A 68 -2.37 -11.04 -13.37
CA LYS A 68 -2.05 -11.69 -14.65
C LYS A 68 -1.97 -10.72 -15.83
N CYS A 69 -2.35 -9.46 -15.61
CA CYS A 69 -2.21 -8.35 -16.55
C CYS A 69 -1.23 -7.29 -15.99
N PRO A 70 0.05 -7.65 -15.69
CA PRO A 70 0.97 -6.71 -15.10
C PRO A 70 1.34 -5.59 -16.07
N GLY A 71 1.52 -4.38 -15.55
CA GLY A 71 2.05 -3.26 -16.32
C GLY A 71 3.46 -3.51 -16.84
N SER A 72 3.82 -2.85 -17.93
CA SER A 72 5.17 -2.93 -18.51
C SER A 72 6.28 -2.61 -17.50
N PRO A 73 6.13 -1.61 -16.60
CA PRO A 73 7.11 -1.37 -15.55
C PRO A 73 7.31 -2.54 -14.58
N VAL A 74 6.25 -3.30 -14.29
CA VAL A 74 6.33 -4.51 -13.43
C VAL A 74 7.11 -5.62 -14.12
N ILE A 75 6.86 -5.84 -15.42
CA ILE A 75 7.57 -6.83 -16.22
C ILE A 75 9.08 -6.52 -16.22
N ILE A 76 9.43 -5.26 -16.53
CA ILE A 76 10.82 -4.79 -16.50
C ILE A 76 11.39 -4.88 -15.08
N GLY A 77 10.63 -4.46 -14.06
CA GLY A 77 11.06 -4.49 -12.66
C GLY A 77 11.46 -5.88 -12.17
N ARG A 78 10.69 -6.90 -12.55
CA ARG A 78 11.05 -8.31 -12.26
C ARG A 78 12.39 -8.73 -12.88
N GLU A 79 12.68 -8.29 -14.10
CA GLU A 79 13.98 -8.55 -14.75
C GLU A 79 15.11 -7.76 -14.05
N ARG A 80 14.85 -6.54 -13.57
CA ARG A 80 15.85 -5.74 -12.84
C ARG A 80 16.29 -6.37 -11.52
N LEU A 81 15.51 -7.27 -10.91
CA LEU A 81 15.98 -8.02 -9.74
C LEU A 81 17.22 -8.89 -10.04
N LYS A 82 17.43 -9.27 -11.30
CA LYS A 82 18.60 -10.02 -11.76
C LYS A 82 19.82 -9.12 -12.04
N ALA A 83 19.65 -7.80 -12.07
CA ALA A 83 20.73 -6.87 -12.35
C ALA A 83 21.85 -6.98 -11.31
N LYS A 84 23.08 -6.69 -11.74
CA LYS A 84 24.25 -6.67 -10.86
C LYS A 84 24.15 -5.52 -9.86
N GLN A 85 23.68 -4.36 -10.31
CA GLN A 85 23.58 -3.16 -9.51
C GLN A 85 22.41 -2.28 -9.97
N ILE A 86 21.93 -1.41 -9.08
CA ILE A 86 20.88 -0.43 -9.34
C ILE A 86 21.37 0.96 -8.94
N ARG A 87 20.98 1.99 -9.71
CA ARG A 87 21.26 3.41 -9.47
C ARG A 87 20.05 4.19 -8.98
N GLY A 88 18.84 3.79 -9.39
CA GLY A 88 17.66 4.57 -9.02
C GLY A 88 16.36 4.01 -9.55
N ILE A 89 15.29 4.78 -9.33
CA ILE A 89 13.91 4.46 -9.70
C ILE A 89 13.30 5.68 -10.37
N LEU A 90 12.83 5.53 -11.61
CA LEU A 90 12.03 6.53 -12.32
C LEU A 90 10.55 6.20 -12.16
N ILE A 91 9.78 7.16 -11.69
CA ILE A 91 8.37 6.97 -11.34
C ILE A 91 7.52 7.99 -12.07
N ASN A 92 6.35 7.58 -12.56
CA ASN A 92 5.31 8.51 -12.96
C ASN A 92 3.98 8.11 -12.30
N ASN A 93 3.17 9.12 -11.98
CA ASN A 93 1.77 8.96 -11.63
C ASN A 93 0.87 9.27 -12.85
N LYS A 94 -0.46 9.11 -12.74
CA LYS A 94 -1.50 9.38 -13.76
C LYS A 94 -1.67 8.31 -14.84
N ILE A 95 -0.63 7.65 -15.35
CA ILE A 95 -0.72 6.58 -16.36
C ILE A 95 0.03 5.35 -15.86
N ALA A 96 -0.67 4.21 -15.81
CA ALA A 96 -0.12 2.95 -15.30
C ALA A 96 0.75 2.19 -16.31
N ASN A 97 0.67 2.53 -17.60
CA ASN A 97 1.38 1.84 -18.68
C ASN A 97 1.11 0.32 -18.73
N VAL A 98 -0.17 -0.01 -18.72
CA VAL A 98 -0.71 -1.38 -18.73
C VAL A 98 -1.47 -1.62 -20.01
N CYS A 99 -1.33 -2.82 -20.59
CA CYS A 99 -1.98 -3.26 -21.84
C CYS A 99 -1.63 -2.39 -23.06
N MET A 100 -0.46 -1.76 -23.05
CA MET A 100 0.05 -0.96 -24.17
C MET A 100 1.04 -1.77 -24.99
N LYS A 101 0.85 -1.81 -26.34
CA LYS A 101 1.73 -2.57 -27.23
C LYS A 101 3.19 -2.12 -27.16
N SER A 102 3.44 -0.80 -27.05
CA SER A 102 4.77 -0.20 -26.94
C SER A 102 5.23 0.04 -25.50
N GLY A 103 4.49 -0.47 -24.50
CA GLY A 103 4.72 -0.09 -23.11
C GLY A 103 6.09 -0.45 -22.55
N ILE A 104 6.67 -1.58 -23.00
CA ILE A 104 8.02 -2.01 -22.62
C ILE A 104 9.06 -1.12 -23.30
N GLU A 105 8.97 -0.93 -24.61
CA GLU A 105 9.88 -0.09 -25.41
C GLU A 105 9.83 1.37 -24.94
N ASP A 106 8.64 1.89 -24.68
CA ASP A 106 8.43 3.23 -24.15
C ASP A 106 9.13 3.41 -22.79
N SER A 107 8.96 2.44 -21.87
CA SER A 107 9.66 2.46 -20.56
C SER A 107 11.18 2.38 -20.72
N ILE A 108 11.69 1.47 -21.55
CA ILE A 108 13.13 1.33 -21.79
C ILE A 108 13.70 2.62 -22.38
N SER A 109 13.01 3.24 -23.34
CA SER A 109 13.47 4.46 -23.98
C SER A 109 13.54 5.67 -23.02
N LEU A 110 12.68 5.70 -21.97
CA LEU A 110 12.77 6.67 -20.86
C LEU A 110 14.01 6.39 -20.00
N LEU A 111 14.25 5.12 -19.66
CA LEU A 111 15.41 4.73 -18.86
C LEU A 111 16.73 4.97 -19.59
N GLU A 112 16.79 4.79 -20.91
CA GLU A 112 17.94 5.17 -21.74
C GLU A 112 18.19 6.67 -21.70
N THR A 113 17.12 7.48 -21.77
CA THR A 113 17.24 8.94 -21.66
C THR A 113 17.72 9.33 -20.26
N LEU A 114 17.22 8.66 -19.21
CA LEU A 114 17.68 8.86 -17.84
C LEU A 114 19.17 8.47 -17.68
N ALA A 115 19.59 7.32 -18.21
CA ALA A 115 20.96 6.86 -18.14
C ALA A 115 21.95 7.84 -18.84
N LYS A 116 21.55 8.44 -19.98
CA LYS A 116 22.33 9.49 -20.65
C LYS A 116 22.48 10.74 -19.79
N ALA A 117 21.44 11.11 -19.03
CA ALA A 117 21.46 12.31 -18.20
C ALA A 117 22.12 12.11 -16.81
N ALA A 118 21.93 10.93 -16.19
CA ALA A 118 22.34 10.63 -14.82
C ALA A 118 23.52 9.65 -14.71
N GLY A 119 23.96 9.07 -15.84
CA GLY A 119 25.03 8.07 -15.91
C GLY A 119 24.53 6.64 -15.77
N GLY A 120 25.43 5.69 -16.03
CA GLY A 120 25.14 4.25 -16.00
C GLY A 120 24.44 3.74 -17.26
N LYS A 121 23.69 2.64 -17.10
CA LYS A 121 22.94 1.97 -18.17
C LYS A 121 21.46 1.92 -17.82
N ALA A 122 20.57 1.81 -18.81
CA ALA A 122 19.14 1.69 -18.62
C ALA A 122 18.74 0.53 -17.69
N GLU A 123 19.52 -0.57 -17.73
CA GLU A 123 19.33 -1.76 -16.90
C GLU A 123 19.59 -1.51 -15.40
N GLU A 124 20.22 -0.41 -15.05
CA GLU A 124 20.52 -0.03 -13.65
C GLU A 124 19.40 0.81 -13.01
N TYR A 125 18.26 0.95 -13.70
CA TYR A 125 17.12 1.72 -13.20
C TYR A 125 15.82 0.91 -13.21
N PHE A 126 15.03 1.04 -12.15
CA PHE A 126 13.67 0.54 -12.13
C PHE A 126 12.73 1.58 -12.74
N PRO A 127 11.84 1.21 -13.67
CA PRO A 127 10.67 2.01 -14.02
C PRO A 127 9.52 1.67 -13.06
N CYS A 128 8.71 2.67 -12.70
CA CYS A 128 7.46 2.49 -11.96
C CYS A 128 6.40 3.45 -12.51
N SER A 129 5.19 2.94 -12.70
CA SER A 129 4.06 3.74 -13.20
C SER A 129 2.79 3.39 -12.43
N THR A 130 1.93 4.37 -12.23
CA THR A 130 0.61 4.17 -11.63
C THR A 130 -0.40 5.15 -12.22
N GLY A 131 -1.69 4.82 -12.14
CA GLY A 131 -2.80 5.63 -12.64
C GLY A 131 -3.66 4.89 -13.65
N ILE A 132 -4.07 5.55 -14.72
CA ILE A 132 -5.03 5.06 -15.71
C ILE A 132 -4.42 3.90 -16.52
N ILE A 133 -5.19 2.83 -16.68
CA ILE A 133 -4.88 1.65 -17.48
C ILE A 133 -5.33 1.90 -18.93
N GLY A 134 -4.55 1.40 -19.91
CA GLY A 134 -4.90 1.46 -21.33
C GLY A 134 -4.56 2.78 -22.02
N TRP A 135 -3.82 3.67 -21.33
CA TRP A 135 -3.31 4.91 -21.92
C TRP A 135 -1.80 4.85 -22.13
N ARG A 136 -1.35 5.49 -23.20
CA ARG A 136 0.05 5.58 -23.56
C ARG A 136 0.78 6.66 -22.75
N LEU A 137 2.00 6.39 -22.34
CA LEU A 137 2.86 7.40 -21.72
C LEU A 137 3.16 8.54 -22.68
N PRO A 138 3.15 9.82 -22.25
CA PRO A 138 3.52 10.97 -23.08
C PRO A 138 5.05 11.05 -23.25
N ILE A 139 5.63 10.07 -23.93
CA ILE A 139 7.07 9.79 -24.00
C ILE A 139 7.89 11.01 -24.40
N LYS A 140 7.43 11.78 -25.40
CA LYS A 140 8.12 12.98 -25.86
C LYS A 140 8.27 14.02 -24.76
N ALA A 141 7.19 14.29 -24.02
CA ALA A 141 7.17 15.25 -22.92
C ALA A 141 8.02 14.75 -21.73
N MET A 142 7.91 13.45 -21.40
CA MET A 142 8.69 12.85 -20.32
C MET A 142 10.19 12.88 -20.63
N LYS A 143 10.63 12.50 -21.83
CA LYS A 143 12.04 12.56 -22.24
C LYS A 143 12.60 13.97 -22.16
N ALA A 144 11.84 14.98 -22.60
CA ALA A 144 12.23 16.37 -22.51
C ALA A 144 12.44 16.87 -21.08
N LYS A 145 11.71 16.29 -20.10
CA LYS A 145 11.79 16.67 -18.68
C LYS A 145 12.91 15.95 -17.92
N ILE A 146 13.40 14.82 -18.36
CA ILE A 146 14.41 14.01 -17.66
C ILE A 146 15.68 14.80 -17.31
N PRO A 147 16.31 15.59 -18.20
CA PRO A 147 17.51 16.36 -17.83
C PRO A 147 17.26 17.34 -16.67
N GLN A 148 16.12 18.03 -16.69
CA GLN A 148 15.73 18.94 -15.61
C GLN A 148 15.44 18.15 -14.31
N LEU A 149 14.80 16.98 -14.39
CA LEU A 149 14.54 16.11 -13.24
C LEU A 149 15.84 15.68 -12.56
N VAL A 150 16.85 15.28 -13.35
CA VAL A 150 18.18 14.93 -12.84
C VAL A 150 18.86 16.12 -12.20
N ALA A 151 18.80 17.30 -12.83
CA ALA A 151 19.39 18.54 -12.30
C ALA A 151 18.74 19.01 -10.99
N SER A 152 17.48 18.61 -10.73
CA SER A 152 16.72 18.98 -9.52
C SER A 152 16.84 17.96 -8.38
N LEU A 153 17.73 16.96 -8.49
CA LEU A 153 17.99 16.00 -7.42
C LEU A 153 18.55 16.68 -6.17
N GLU A 154 17.87 16.49 -5.06
CA GLU A 154 18.26 17.07 -3.77
C GLU A 154 18.18 16.01 -2.66
N GLY A 155 19.00 16.18 -1.63
CA GLY A 155 18.86 15.46 -0.36
C GLY A 155 17.73 16.02 0.49
N GLY A 156 17.77 15.76 1.78
CA GLY A 156 16.77 16.30 2.72
C GLY A 156 15.70 15.29 3.08
N THR A 157 14.42 15.56 2.82
CA THR A 157 13.32 14.70 3.25
C THR A 157 12.61 14.00 2.09
N GLY A 158 11.98 12.85 2.40
CA GLY A 158 11.16 12.10 1.45
C GLY A 158 9.76 12.68 1.22
N VAL A 159 9.40 13.80 1.84
CA VAL A 159 8.03 14.35 1.79
C VAL A 159 7.65 14.78 0.37
N LYS A 160 8.57 15.43 -0.35
CA LYS A 160 8.34 15.82 -1.73
C LYS A 160 8.08 14.60 -2.63
N LEU A 161 8.85 13.53 -2.43
CA LEU A 161 8.64 12.25 -3.10
C LEU A 161 7.28 11.64 -2.75
N ALA A 162 6.93 11.60 -1.45
CA ALA A 162 5.64 11.06 -1.00
C ALA A 162 4.45 11.80 -1.63
N LYS A 163 4.54 13.13 -1.76
CA LYS A 163 3.54 13.95 -2.49
C LYS A 163 3.56 13.68 -4.00
N GLY A 164 4.74 13.52 -4.58
CA GLY A 164 4.92 13.35 -6.03
C GLY A 164 4.35 12.04 -6.59
N ILE A 165 4.27 11.00 -5.78
CA ILE A 165 3.76 9.68 -6.21
C ILE A 165 2.26 9.49 -5.98
N MET A 166 1.58 10.42 -5.31
CA MET A 166 0.13 10.34 -5.03
C MET A 166 -0.68 10.32 -6.34
N THR A 167 -1.85 9.66 -6.27
CA THR A 167 -2.87 9.69 -7.34
C THR A 167 -4.19 10.24 -6.79
N THR A 168 -5.03 9.40 -6.19
CA THR A 168 -6.26 9.74 -5.47
C THR A 168 -6.03 9.91 -3.96
N ASP A 169 -4.82 9.71 -3.50
CA ASP A 169 -4.45 9.87 -2.11
C ASP A 169 -4.75 11.30 -1.61
N ALA A 170 -5.47 11.45 -0.52
CA ALA A 170 -5.70 12.75 0.11
C ALA A 170 -4.47 13.26 0.86
N PHE A 171 -3.61 12.36 1.35
CA PHE A 171 -2.45 12.68 2.19
C PHE A 171 -1.21 11.87 1.78
N PRO A 172 -0.01 12.48 1.80
CA PRO A 172 1.24 11.76 1.57
C PRO A 172 1.55 10.79 2.72
N LYS A 173 2.04 9.59 2.37
CA LYS A 173 2.36 8.54 3.33
C LYS A 173 3.87 8.36 3.41
N LEU A 174 4.42 8.63 4.59
CA LEU A 174 5.84 8.50 4.88
C LEU A 174 6.06 8.02 6.31
N ARG A 175 6.87 6.98 6.46
CA ARG A 175 7.31 6.45 7.75
C ARG A 175 8.82 6.34 7.80
N SER A 176 9.40 6.47 8.98
CA SER A 176 10.82 6.29 9.20
C SER A 176 11.12 5.69 10.56
N ILE A 177 12.22 4.95 10.63
CA ILE A 177 12.70 4.36 11.86
C ILE A 177 14.24 4.39 11.90
N LYS A 178 14.82 4.75 13.04
CA LYS A 178 16.26 4.65 13.27
C LYS A 178 16.60 3.23 13.71
N VAL A 179 17.66 2.67 13.14
CA VAL A 179 18.14 1.31 13.47
C VAL A 179 19.66 1.34 13.53
N GLY A 180 20.20 1.11 14.71
CA GLY A 180 21.63 1.26 14.97
C GLY A 180 22.11 2.68 14.60
N LYS A 181 23.14 2.78 13.76
CA LYS A 181 23.68 4.06 13.27
C LYS A 181 22.99 4.56 12.01
N GLY A 182 22.08 3.78 11.42
CA GLY A 182 21.37 4.10 10.17
C GLY A 182 19.88 4.30 10.38
N ARG A 183 19.16 4.32 9.28
CA ARG A 183 17.70 4.48 9.26
C ARG A 183 17.06 3.74 8.09
N ILE A 184 15.77 3.48 8.23
CA ILE A 184 14.89 3.05 7.14
C ILE A 184 13.84 4.14 6.97
N VAL A 185 13.64 4.60 5.75
CA VAL A 185 12.57 5.53 5.36
C VAL A 185 11.74 4.88 4.27
N ALA A 186 10.44 4.91 4.39
CA ALA A 186 9.56 4.41 3.35
C ALA A 186 8.47 5.43 3.01
N VAL A 187 8.18 5.52 1.72
CA VAL A 187 7.04 6.25 1.19
C VAL A 187 6.11 5.28 0.47
N ALA A 188 4.81 5.55 0.52
CA ALA A 188 3.83 4.78 -0.22
C ALA A 188 2.74 5.65 -0.81
N LYS A 189 2.11 5.16 -1.88
CA LYS A 189 0.86 5.68 -2.42
C LYS A 189 -0.15 4.55 -2.51
N GLY A 190 -1.41 4.90 -2.41
CA GLY A 190 -2.54 4.02 -2.60
C GLY A 190 -3.72 4.46 -1.75
N ALA A 191 -4.90 4.49 -2.37
CA ALA A 191 -6.17 4.85 -1.74
C ALA A 191 -7.32 3.98 -2.28
N GLY A 192 -7.33 3.63 -3.57
CA GLY A 192 -8.22 2.66 -4.21
C GLY A 192 -7.46 1.65 -5.06
N MET A 193 -8.16 0.62 -5.56
CA MET A 193 -7.61 -0.58 -6.18
C MET A 193 -6.58 -1.26 -5.27
N ILE A 194 -7.01 -1.58 -4.03
CA ILE A 194 -6.16 -2.10 -2.95
C ILE A 194 -6.66 -3.44 -2.43
N GLU A 195 -6.11 -4.52 -2.99
CA GLU A 195 -6.13 -5.87 -2.42
C GLU A 195 -4.80 -6.57 -2.68
N PRO A 196 -3.73 -6.30 -1.90
CA PRO A 196 -2.43 -6.90 -2.17
C PRO A 196 -2.45 -8.43 -2.05
N ASN A 197 -2.04 -9.06 -3.16
CA ASN A 197 -1.56 -10.43 -3.15
C ASN A 197 -0.15 -10.43 -3.73
N MET A 198 0.84 -10.04 -2.91
CA MET A 198 2.21 -9.69 -3.25
C MET A 198 2.41 -8.26 -3.82
N ALA A 199 1.71 -7.27 -3.24
CA ALA A 199 1.76 -5.81 -3.38
C ALA A 199 0.63 -5.18 -4.23
N THR A 200 -0.21 -4.27 -3.62
CA THR A 200 -1.21 -3.45 -4.33
C THR A 200 -0.99 -1.97 -4.06
N MET A 201 0.22 -1.46 -4.39
CA MET A 201 0.59 -0.07 -4.15
C MET A 201 1.99 0.18 -4.67
N LEU A 202 2.38 1.43 -4.78
CA LEU A 202 3.79 1.76 -4.90
C LEU A 202 4.37 2.04 -3.51
N SER A 203 5.40 1.31 -3.11
CA SER A 203 6.16 1.62 -1.90
C SER A 203 7.65 1.57 -2.17
N TYR A 204 8.33 2.62 -1.75
CA TYR A 204 9.78 2.73 -1.89
C TYR A 204 10.41 2.80 -0.51
N ILE A 205 11.24 1.80 -0.21
CA ILE A 205 11.90 1.63 1.07
C ILE A 205 13.39 1.91 0.87
N LEU A 206 13.89 2.93 1.51
CA LEU A 206 15.26 3.41 1.40
C LEU A 206 15.96 3.21 2.73
N THR A 207 17.19 2.69 2.70
CA THR A 207 18.01 2.54 3.90
C THR A 207 19.49 2.80 3.61
N ASP A 208 20.21 3.30 4.58
CA ASP A 208 21.65 3.41 4.52
C ASP A 208 22.40 2.26 5.22
N ILE A 209 21.66 1.31 5.80
CA ILE A 209 22.21 0.17 6.55
C ILE A 209 22.72 -0.89 5.58
N THR A 210 23.93 -1.40 5.84
CA THR A 210 24.53 -2.47 5.05
C THR A 210 23.88 -3.81 5.35
N MET A 211 23.15 -4.37 4.38
CA MET A 211 22.57 -5.72 4.46
C MET A 211 22.83 -6.48 3.15
N SER A 212 22.88 -7.81 3.19
CA SER A 212 23.10 -8.60 1.97
C SER A 212 21.86 -8.58 1.06
N LYS A 213 22.06 -8.63 -0.28
CA LYS A 213 20.95 -8.69 -1.26
C LYS A 213 20.02 -9.88 -0.99
N ASN A 214 20.59 -11.05 -0.66
CA ASN A 214 19.81 -12.26 -0.40
C ASN A 214 18.93 -12.11 0.84
N PHE A 215 19.48 -11.54 1.92
CA PHE A 215 18.70 -11.25 3.13
C PHE A 215 17.60 -10.23 2.82
N LEU A 216 17.92 -9.11 2.18
CA LEU A 216 16.92 -8.06 1.85
C LEU A 216 15.75 -8.63 1.04
N GLN A 217 16.03 -9.50 0.05
CA GLN A 217 14.97 -10.09 -0.78
C GLN A 217 14.05 -11.03 0.03
N LYS A 218 14.65 -11.90 0.87
CA LYS A 218 13.88 -12.80 1.72
C LYS A 218 13.09 -12.06 2.80
N CYS A 219 13.71 -11.08 3.44
CA CYS A 219 13.11 -10.24 4.47
C CYS A 219 11.94 -9.44 3.89
N LEU A 220 12.14 -8.74 2.76
CA LEU A 220 11.08 -7.95 2.13
C LEU A 220 9.85 -8.81 1.77
N LYS A 221 10.08 -10.03 1.26
CA LYS A 221 8.98 -10.95 0.95
C LYS A 221 8.19 -11.34 2.19
N ARG A 222 8.86 -11.70 3.31
CA ARG A 222 8.19 -12.05 4.57
C ARG A 222 7.43 -10.86 5.16
N VAL A 223 8.06 -9.68 5.16
CA VAL A 223 7.44 -8.45 5.69
C VAL A 223 6.24 -8.05 4.84
N ALA A 224 6.33 -8.04 3.51
CA ALA A 224 5.21 -7.73 2.64
C ALA A 224 4.02 -8.68 2.84
N ASP A 225 4.29 -9.97 3.09
CA ASP A 225 3.23 -10.96 3.33
C ASP A 225 2.49 -10.74 4.66
N GLN A 226 3.17 -10.20 5.67
CA GLN A 226 2.61 -9.92 6.99
C GLN A 226 2.03 -8.51 7.13
N THR A 227 2.25 -7.61 6.15
CA THR A 227 1.83 -6.21 6.22
C THR A 227 0.95 -5.83 5.05
N TYR A 228 1.53 -5.54 3.91
CA TYR A 228 0.80 -5.11 2.71
C TYR A 228 -0.20 -6.16 2.22
N ASN A 229 0.15 -7.44 2.26
CA ASN A 229 -0.78 -8.52 1.89
C ASN A 229 -1.88 -8.77 2.93
N CYS A 230 -1.90 -8.01 4.02
CA CYS A 230 -2.91 -8.09 5.08
C CYS A 230 -3.84 -6.87 5.10
N ILE A 231 -3.91 -6.11 3.99
CA ILE A 231 -4.91 -5.04 3.84
C ILE A 231 -5.79 -5.26 2.62
N SER A 232 -6.98 -4.66 2.62
CA SER A 232 -7.86 -4.52 1.46
C SER A 232 -8.71 -3.27 1.60
N VAL A 233 -9.00 -2.60 0.49
CA VAL A 233 -9.95 -1.48 0.41
C VAL A 233 -11.19 -1.89 -0.39
N ASP A 234 -10.99 -2.48 -1.56
CA ASP A 234 -12.03 -2.72 -2.55
C ASP A 234 -11.92 -4.08 -3.24
N SER A 235 -11.13 -4.99 -2.71
CA SER A 235 -10.88 -6.34 -3.25
C SER A 235 -10.20 -6.39 -4.63
N ASP A 236 -9.80 -5.24 -5.20
CA ASP A 236 -9.20 -5.19 -6.52
C ASP A 236 -7.68 -5.19 -6.47
N GLN A 237 -7.07 -6.21 -7.12
CA GLN A 237 -5.62 -6.30 -7.24
C GLN A 237 -5.11 -5.42 -8.37
N SER A 238 -4.26 -4.45 -8.05
CA SER A 238 -3.67 -3.57 -9.06
C SER A 238 -2.69 -4.29 -10.00
N THR A 239 -2.56 -3.74 -11.19
CA THR A 239 -1.65 -4.18 -12.25
C THR A 239 -0.22 -3.62 -12.13
N SER A 240 -0.03 -2.62 -11.23
CA SER A 240 1.19 -1.79 -11.19
C SER A 240 2.03 -1.97 -9.92
N ASP A 241 1.56 -2.77 -8.97
CA ASP A 241 2.13 -2.82 -7.63
C ASP A 241 3.58 -3.20 -7.59
N SER A 242 4.32 -2.40 -6.84
CA SER A 242 5.75 -2.55 -6.68
C SER A 242 6.18 -2.07 -5.29
N VAL A 243 6.81 -2.95 -4.52
CA VAL A 243 7.55 -2.58 -3.31
C VAL A 243 9.03 -2.78 -3.61
N ILE A 244 9.79 -1.69 -3.63
CA ILE A 244 11.22 -1.72 -3.94
C ILE A 244 12.01 -1.23 -2.74
N LEU A 245 12.98 -2.03 -2.30
CA LEU A 245 13.91 -1.69 -1.23
C LEU A 245 15.31 -1.49 -1.80
N LEU A 246 15.90 -0.33 -1.51
CA LEU A 246 17.28 0.01 -1.87
C LEU A 246 18.09 0.32 -0.63
N SER A 247 19.32 -0.20 -0.55
CA SER A 247 20.29 0.18 0.49
C SER A 247 21.51 0.85 -0.14
N SER A 248 21.85 2.06 0.32
CA SER A 248 23.11 2.72 -0.05
C SER A 248 24.33 2.11 0.63
N ALA A 249 24.13 1.35 1.71
CA ALA A 249 25.17 0.75 2.54
C ALA A 249 26.18 1.77 3.12
N ALA A 250 25.77 3.01 3.33
CA ALA A 250 26.61 4.05 3.91
C ALA A 250 26.82 3.89 5.43
N LYS A 251 26.03 3.05 6.08
CA LYS A 251 26.10 2.75 7.52
C LYS A 251 26.42 1.27 7.76
N PRO A 252 27.05 0.94 8.93
CA PRO A 252 27.35 -0.45 9.28
C PRO A 252 26.11 -1.33 9.27
N ALA A 253 26.34 -2.64 9.10
CA ALA A 253 25.32 -3.66 9.25
C ALA A 253 24.79 -3.71 10.69
N VAL A 254 23.57 -4.20 10.83
CA VAL A 254 22.94 -4.59 12.09
C VAL A 254 22.57 -6.07 12.04
N GLU A 255 22.17 -6.65 13.15
CA GLU A 255 21.63 -8.00 13.17
C GLU A 255 20.40 -8.12 12.27
N GLU A 256 20.31 -9.22 11.53
CA GLU A 256 19.22 -9.46 10.58
C GLU A 256 17.84 -9.37 11.24
N LYS A 257 17.71 -9.91 12.47
CA LYS A 257 16.46 -9.85 13.23
C LYS A 257 16.06 -8.42 13.59
N VAL A 258 17.03 -7.60 14.02
CA VAL A 258 16.79 -6.19 14.38
C VAL A 258 16.35 -5.39 13.16
N PHE A 259 16.95 -5.64 11.99
CA PHE A 259 16.53 -5.00 10.73
C PHE A 259 15.12 -5.44 10.33
N GLU A 260 14.82 -6.75 10.38
CA GLU A 260 13.52 -7.30 10.00
C GLU A 260 12.40 -6.80 10.90
N ASP A 261 12.61 -6.76 12.22
CA ASP A 261 11.60 -6.25 13.16
C ASP A 261 11.32 -4.75 12.95
N ALA A 262 12.36 -3.97 12.67
CA ALA A 262 12.19 -2.55 12.34
C ALA A 262 11.46 -2.36 11.00
N LEU A 263 11.80 -3.14 9.99
CA LEU A 263 11.12 -3.10 8.68
C LEU A 263 9.66 -3.54 8.80
N LEU A 264 9.38 -4.61 9.56
CA LEU A 264 8.03 -5.10 9.82
C LEU A 264 7.18 -4.01 10.49
N LYS A 265 7.70 -3.39 11.55
CA LYS A 265 7.01 -2.28 12.23
C LYS A 265 6.71 -1.13 11.27
N LEU A 266 7.69 -0.68 10.52
CA LEU A 266 7.55 0.44 9.59
C LEU A 266 6.53 0.13 8.49
N CYS A 267 6.58 -1.06 7.88
CA CYS A 267 5.63 -1.46 6.84
C CYS A 267 4.22 -1.71 7.39
N THR A 268 4.07 -2.17 8.64
CA THR A 268 2.77 -2.30 9.30
C THR A 268 2.10 -0.93 9.48
N GLU A 269 2.85 0.06 9.96
CA GLU A 269 2.35 1.43 10.11
C GLU A 269 2.00 2.07 8.76
N LEU A 270 2.81 1.83 7.73
CA LEU A 270 2.59 2.37 6.39
C LEU A 270 1.39 1.70 5.69
N ALA A 271 1.18 0.40 5.88
CA ALA A 271 0.00 -0.32 5.41
C ALA A 271 -1.29 0.20 6.08
N GLU A 272 -1.21 0.53 7.37
CA GLU A 272 -2.32 1.15 8.09
C GLU A 272 -2.61 2.57 7.58
N ASP A 273 -1.58 3.35 7.23
CA ASP A 273 -1.76 4.67 6.60
C ASP A 273 -2.51 4.57 5.26
N ILE A 274 -2.28 3.50 4.47
CA ILE A 274 -3.00 3.26 3.22
C ILE A 274 -4.48 3.03 3.48
N VAL A 275 -4.83 2.14 4.41
CA VAL A 275 -6.22 1.83 4.74
C VAL A 275 -6.95 3.05 5.32
N ARG A 276 -6.28 3.83 6.20
CA ARG A 276 -6.86 5.06 6.79
C ARG A 276 -7.05 6.18 5.78
N ASN A 277 -6.37 6.11 4.66
CA ASN A 277 -6.44 7.11 3.59
C ASN A 277 -7.12 6.55 2.33
N ALA A 278 -7.94 5.51 2.50
CA ALA A 278 -8.67 4.90 1.41
C ALA A 278 -9.79 5.79 0.89
N GLU A 279 -10.06 5.69 -0.39
CA GLU A 279 -11.10 6.45 -1.09
C GLU A 279 -12.44 6.33 -0.37
N GLY A 280 -12.98 7.48 0.07
CA GLY A 280 -14.29 7.57 0.69
C GLY A 280 -14.50 6.77 1.97
N SER A 281 -13.45 6.26 2.64
CA SER A 281 -13.63 5.43 3.83
C SER A 281 -14.09 6.24 5.05
N GLY A 282 -15.03 5.71 5.82
CA GLY A 282 -15.50 6.26 7.09
C GLY A 282 -15.06 5.45 8.30
N HIS A 283 -14.64 4.20 8.13
CA HIS A 283 -14.14 3.32 9.19
C HIS A 283 -12.97 2.49 8.72
N VAL A 284 -12.04 2.24 9.64
CA VAL A 284 -11.06 1.15 9.49
C VAL A 284 -11.58 -0.08 10.22
N ILE A 285 -11.70 -1.18 9.50
CA ILE A 285 -12.11 -2.48 10.05
C ILE A 285 -10.85 -3.31 10.29
N LYS A 286 -10.68 -3.82 11.49
CA LYS A 286 -9.59 -4.72 11.83
C LYS A 286 -10.16 -6.09 12.18
N VAL A 287 -9.86 -7.08 11.36
CA VAL A 287 -10.30 -8.45 11.56
C VAL A 287 -9.12 -9.31 11.99
N LYS A 288 -9.21 -9.87 13.18
CA LYS A 288 -8.28 -10.88 13.68
C LYS A 288 -8.92 -12.25 13.62
N VAL A 289 -8.27 -13.20 12.99
CA VAL A 289 -8.71 -14.59 12.89
C VAL A 289 -7.70 -15.46 13.61
N THR A 290 -8.21 -16.33 14.49
CA THR A 290 -7.44 -17.31 15.26
C THR A 290 -8.10 -18.69 15.12
N GLY A 291 -7.37 -19.75 15.44
CA GLY A 291 -7.95 -21.10 15.41
C GLY A 291 -8.20 -21.66 14.00
N ALA A 292 -7.59 -21.08 12.96
CA ALA A 292 -7.60 -21.62 11.60
C ALA A 292 -6.61 -22.78 11.43
N GLN A 293 -6.73 -23.56 10.36
CA GLN A 293 -5.79 -24.64 10.03
C GLN A 293 -4.34 -24.14 9.95
N ASN A 294 -4.13 -22.98 9.32
CA ASN A 294 -2.84 -22.32 9.17
C ASN A 294 -3.02 -20.80 8.97
N ALA A 295 -1.92 -20.05 8.96
CA ALA A 295 -1.93 -18.59 8.80
C ALA A 295 -2.51 -18.13 7.45
N ALA A 296 -2.33 -18.89 6.38
CA ALA A 296 -2.87 -18.57 5.05
C ALA A 296 -4.41 -18.63 5.05
N VAL A 297 -5.00 -19.66 5.64
CA VAL A 297 -6.45 -19.77 5.82
C VAL A 297 -6.97 -18.66 6.73
N ALA A 298 -6.29 -18.38 7.84
CA ALA A 298 -6.67 -17.26 8.72
C ALA A 298 -6.72 -15.92 7.99
N LYS A 299 -5.69 -15.63 7.18
CA LYS A 299 -5.62 -14.42 6.34
C LYS A 299 -6.74 -14.37 5.31
N ALA A 300 -6.99 -15.48 4.61
CA ALA A 300 -8.04 -15.56 3.59
C ALA A 300 -9.45 -15.35 4.18
N VAL A 301 -9.74 -15.95 5.33
CA VAL A 301 -11.00 -15.72 6.07
C VAL A 301 -11.13 -14.24 6.46
N GLY A 302 -10.08 -13.66 7.03
CA GLY A 302 -10.11 -12.24 7.40
C GLY A 302 -10.36 -11.34 6.19
N LYS A 303 -9.74 -11.64 5.04
CA LYS A 303 -10.00 -10.92 3.78
C LYS A 303 -11.42 -11.12 3.27
N ALA A 304 -11.97 -12.31 3.34
CA ALA A 304 -13.36 -12.56 2.95
C ALA A 304 -14.34 -11.69 3.76
N VAL A 305 -14.07 -11.48 5.04
CA VAL A 305 -14.89 -10.61 5.90
C VAL A 305 -14.78 -9.14 5.49
N ILE A 306 -13.55 -8.60 5.32
CA ILE A 306 -13.36 -7.17 4.97
C ILE A 306 -13.71 -6.86 3.51
N ASN A 307 -13.83 -7.88 2.65
CA ASN A 307 -14.25 -7.75 1.25
C ASN A 307 -15.75 -8.01 1.04
N SER A 308 -16.48 -8.40 2.09
CA SER A 308 -17.93 -8.62 2.00
C SER A 308 -18.68 -7.27 1.92
N PRO A 309 -19.33 -6.94 0.79
CA PRO A 309 -20.11 -5.70 0.69
C PRO A 309 -21.18 -5.58 1.78
N LEU A 310 -21.74 -6.71 2.20
CA LEU A 310 -22.75 -6.73 3.27
C LEU A 310 -22.15 -6.39 4.64
N VAL A 311 -20.95 -6.85 4.93
CA VAL A 311 -20.25 -6.51 6.19
C VAL A 311 -19.80 -5.05 6.16
N THR A 312 -19.16 -4.61 5.08
CA THR A 312 -18.60 -3.27 4.97
C THR A 312 -19.67 -2.18 4.94
N THR A 313 -20.83 -2.42 4.30
CA THR A 313 -21.98 -1.51 4.35
C THR A 313 -22.65 -1.48 5.72
N ALA A 314 -22.70 -2.61 6.46
CA ALA A 314 -23.19 -2.60 7.84
C ALA A 314 -22.29 -1.75 8.74
N VAL A 315 -20.96 -1.87 8.59
CA VAL A 315 -20.01 -1.04 9.36
C VAL A 315 -20.21 0.44 9.03
N PHE A 316 -20.35 0.79 7.76
CA PHE A 316 -20.64 2.16 7.33
C PHE A 316 -21.91 2.71 8.01
N GLY A 317 -22.97 1.91 8.07
CA GLY A 317 -24.22 2.26 8.72
C GLY A 317 -24.20 2.21 10.26
N ASN A 318 -23.05 1.85 10.86
CA ASN A 318 -22.93 1.59 12.31
C ASN A 318 -23.89 0.51 12.81
N ASP A 319 -24.20 -0.46 11.96
CA ASP A 319 -25.05 -1.61 12.25
C ASP A 319 -24.20 -2.82 12.69
N PRO A 320 -24.30 -3.27 13.96
CA PRO A 320 -23.56 -4.43 14.46
C PRO A 320 -24.16 -5.74 13.95
N ASN A 321 -24.20 -5.93 12.64
CA ASN A 321 -24.89 -7.02 11.97
C ASN A 321 -24.15 -8.37 12.10
N VAL A 322 -24.36 -9.06 13.20
CA VAL A 322 -23.70 -10.34 13.51
C VAL A 322 -24.03 -11.40 12.47
N GLY A 323 -25.25 -11.38 11.90
CA GLY A 323 -25.65 -12.32 10.84
C GLY A 323 -24.73 -12.23 9.62
N ARG A 324 -24.36 -11.01 9.20
CA ARG A 324 -23.42 -10.78 8.09
C ARG A 324 -22.00 -11.23 8.43
N LEU A 325 -21.56 -11.05 9.68
CA LEU A 325 -20.27 -11.55 10.14
C LEU A 325 -20.19 -13.08 10.08
N VAL A 326 -21.24 -13.79 10.52
CA VAL A 326 -21.32 -15.25 10.45
C VAL A 326 -21.38 -15.73 8.99
N SER A 327 -22.24 -15.10 8.19
CA SER A 327 -22.47 -15.49 6.79
C SER A 327 -21.22 -15.36 5.94
N SER A 328 -20.42 -14.27 6.10
CA SER A 328 -19.21 -14.05 5.30
C SER A 328 -18.15 -15.15 5.49
N VAL A 329 -18.03 -15.71 6.69
CA VAL A 329 -17.12 -16.83 6.95
C VAL A 329 -17.69 -18.12 6.37
N GLY A 330 -18.98 -18.40 6.58
CA GLY A 330 -19.62 -19.59 6.05
C GLY A 330 -19.57 -19.66 4.52
N ASP A 331 -19.83 -18.52 3.85
CA ASP A 331 -19.72 -18.41 2.40
C ASP A 331 -18.30 -18.70 1.91
N PHE A 332 -17.29 -18.08 2.51
CA PHE A 332 -15.89 -18.33 2.16
C PHE A 332 -15.49 -19.80 2.34
N MET A 333 -15.82 -20.40 3.48
CA MET A 333 -15.47 -21.80 3.79
C MET A 333 -16.15 -22.76 2.81
N GLY A 334 -17.44 -22.54 2.51
CA GLY A 334 -18.20 -23.35 1.56
C GLY A 334 -17.65 -23.24 0.13
N ASN A 335 -17.41 -22.03 -0.37
CA ASN A 335 -16.92 -21.81 -1.72
C ASN A 335 -15.50 -22.37 -1.96
N HIS A 336 -14.71 -22.56 -0.90
CA HIS A 336 -13.35 -23.10 -1.00
C HIS A 336 -13.23 -24.56 -0.55
N GLY A 337 -14.36 -25.22 -0.22
CA GLY A 337 -14.36 -26.61 0.23
C GLY A 337 -13.52 -26.84 1.49
N LEU A 338 -13.45 -25.85 2.37
CA LEU A 338 -12.69 -25.93 3.62
C LEU A 338 -13.56 -26.54 4.73
N ASP A 339 -12.96 -27.41 5.52
CA ASP A 339 -13.62 -27.97 6.69
C ASP A 339 -13.89 -26.87 7.73
N PHE A 340 -15.16 -26.74 8.13
CA PHE A 340 -15.63 -25.70 9.01
C PHE A 340 -16.84 -26.17 9.83
N ASP A 341 -16.75 -25.95 11.14
CA ASP A 341 -17.82 -26.24 12.09
C ASP A 341 -18.22 -24.96 12.84
N LYS A 342 -19.41 -24.41 12.52
CA LYS A 342 -19.95 -23.23 13.17
C LYS A 342 -20.11 -23.38 14.70
N ASP A 343 -20.26 -24.61 15.19
CA ASP A 343 -20.44 -24.91 16.62
C ASP A 343 -19.11 -24.90 17.40
N GLN A 344 -17.99 -24.66 16.71
CA GLN A 344 -16.69 -24.37 17.31
C GLN A 344 -16.28 -22.88 17.19
N MET A 345 -17.02 -22.09 16.39
CA MET A 345 -16.68 -20.71 16.13
C MET A 345 -17.24 -19.76 17.21
N SER A 346 -16.45 -18.76 17.56
CA SER A 346 -16.88 -17.62 18.36
C SER A 346 -16.47 -16.31 17.69
N ILE A 347 -17.30 -15.27 17.81
CA ILE A 347 -17.07 -13.94 17.22
C ILE A 347 -17.23 -12.88 18.29
N TRP A 348 -16.28 -11.94 18.33
CA TRP A 348 -16.35 -10.71 19.13
C TRP A 348 -16.38 -9.49 18.20
N LEU A 349 -17.23 -8.54 18.53
CA LEU A 349 -17.22 -7.19 17.95
C LEU A 349 -16.81 -6.20 19.07
N GLY A 350 -15.67 -5.55 18.87
CA GLY A 350 -15.02 -4.83 19.97
C GLY A 350 -14.66 -5.78 21.12
N LYS A 351 -15.24 -5.56 22.30
CA LYS A 351 -15.07 -6.41 23.48
C LYS A 351 -16.24 -7.35 23.75
N GLU A 352 -17.30 -7.26 22.97
CA GLU A 352 -18.51 -8.03 23.18
C GLU A 352 -18.49 -9.34 22.41
N LEU A 353 -18.76 -10.45 23.10
CA LEU A 353 -19.04 -11.74 22.47
C LEU A 353 -20.42 -11.66 21.81
N VAL A 354 -20.48 -11.81 20.48
CA VAL A 354 -21.71 -11.62 19.68
C VAL A 354 -22.21 -12.91 19.04
N PHE A 355 -21.34 -13.90 18.91
CA PHE A 355 -21.70 -15.23 18.46
C PHE A 355 -20.81 -16.25 19.17
N ASP A 356 -21.38 -17.33 19.68
CA ASP A 356 -20.65 -18.39 20.36
C ASP A 356 -21.25 -19.76 20.05
N LYS A 357 -20.42 -20.64 19.51
CA LYS A 357 -20.72 -22.07 19.31
C LYS A 357 -22.12 -22.31 18.72
N GLY A 358 -22.36 -21.71 17.56
CA GLY A 358 -23.61 -21.87 16.82
C GLY A 358 -24.77 -20.96 17.27
N SER A 359 -24.58 -20.13 18.29
CA SER A 359 -25.65 -19.32 18.87
C SER A 359 -25.33 -17.82 18.85
N PHE A 360 -26.32 -17.00 18.53
CA PHE A 360 -26.22 -15.54 18.64
C PHE A 360 -26.24 -15.10 20.10
N CYS A 361 -25.28 -14.26 20.48
CA CYS A 361 -25.14 -13.71 21.85
C CYS A 361 -25.43 -12.22 21.85
N ILE A 362 -26.48 -11.78 21.17
CA ILE A 362 -26.81 -10.38 20.99
C ILE A 362 -28.29 -10.14 21.39
N ASP A 363 -28.54 -9.02 22.03
CA ASP A 363 -29.84 -8.48 22.35
C ASP A 363 -29.85 -6.97 22.02
N ARG A 364 -31.01 -6.33 22.10
CA ARG A 364 -31.18 -4.91 21.77
C ARG A 364 -30.22 -3.99 22.54
N ARG A 365 -29.98 -4.24 23.83
CA ARG A 365 -29.07 -3.43 24.65
C ARG A 365 -27.63 -3.55 24.16
N LYS A 366 -27.22 -4.76 23.76
CA LYS A 366 -25.89 -4.99 23.20
C LYS A 366 -25.76 -4.41 21.80
N GLU A 367 -26.82 -4.46 20.98
CA GLU A 367 -26.87 -3.78 19.67
C GLU A 367 -26.65 -2.28 19.81
N ASP A 368 -27.41 -1.62 20.69
CA ASP A 368 -27.29 -0.18 20.94
C ASP A 368 -25.86 0.20 21.41
N LYS A 369 -25.27 -0.62 22.30
CA LYS A 369 -23.90 -0.44 22.78
C LYS A 369 -22.88 -0.56 21.65
N LEU A 370 -23.04 -1.55 20.78
CA LEU A 370 -22.14 -1.81 19.67
C LEU A 370 -22.27 -0.78 18.54
N SER A 371 -23.50 -0.33 18.25
CA SER A 371 -23.72 0.76 17.31
C SER A 371 -23.01 2.04 17.77
N LYS A 372 -23.13 2.39 19.06
CA LYS A 372 -22.38 3.51 19.64
C LYS A 372 -20.86 3.30 19.54
N TYR A 373 -20.37 2.09 19.86
CA TYR A 373 -18.95 1.71 19.72
C TYR A 373 -18.44 1.93 18.30
N MET A 374 -19.21 1.56 17.27
CA MET A 374 -18.85 1.74 15.86
C MET A 374 -18.86 3.22 15.49
N LYS A 375 -19.91 3.96 15.86
CA LYS A 375 -20.04 5.40 15.61
C LYS A 375 -18.88 6.23 16.18
N GLU A 376 -18.39 5.88 17.35
CA GLU A 376 -17.21 6.52 17.96
C GLU A 376 -15.91 6.28 17.16
N ARG A 377 -15.92 5.33 16.22
CA ARG A 377 -14.77 4.94 15.38
C ARG A 377 -14.91 5.39 13.93
N SER A 378 -15.99 6.08 13.62
CA SER A 378 -16.14 6.72 12.33
C SER A 378 -15.29 7.99 12.22
N PHE A 379 -14.89 8.32 11.01
CA PHE A 379 -14.17 9.54 10.69
C PHE A 379 -14.69 10.14 9.37
N ASP A 380 -14.20 11.32 9.03
CA ASP A 380 -14.64 12.04 7.84
C ASP A 380 -14.25 11.31 6.56
N SER A 381 -15.24 10.79 5.85
CA SER A 381 -15.03 10.07 4.59
C SER A 381 -14.57 10.97 3.43
N ASP A 382 -14.74 12.29 3.57
CA ASP A 382 -14.25 13.28 2.60
C ASP A 382 -12.79 13.69 2.87
N HIS A 383 -12.15 13.08 3.87
CA HIS A 383 -10.76 13.31 4.24
C HIS A 383 -10.40 14.79 4.50
N LYS A 384 -11.30 15.53 5.13
CA LYS A 384 -11.04 16.95 5.47
C LYS A 384 -9.99 17.12 6.55
N THR A 385 -9.83 16.10 7.41
CA THR A 385 -8.84 16.07 8.49
C THR A 385 -8.02 14.79 8.42
N TYR A 386 -6.74 14.84 8.81
CA TYR A 386 -5.87 13.66 8.81
C TYR A 386 -4.75 13.73 9.85
N PRO A 387 -4.40 12.60 10.44
CA PRO A 387 -5.31 11.47 10.63
C PRO A 387 -6.39 11.89 11.61
N GLU A 388 -7.63 11.58 11.30
CA GLU A 388 -8.74 12.03 12.14
C GLU A 388 -8.70 11.35 13.49
N HIS A 389 -8.51 10.05 13.50
CA HIS A 389 -8.24 9.27 14.71
C HIS A 389 -7.56 7.93 14.37
N ASN A 390 -7.04 7.26 15.38
CA ASN A 390 -6.38 5.96 15.25
C ASN A 390 -7.25 4.78 15.70
N MET A 391 -8.56 4.98 15.81
CA MET A 391 -9.51 3.95 16.27
C MET A 391 -9.89 3.03 15.11
N THR A 392 -10.26 1.79 15.45
CA THR A 392 -10.68 0.75 14.51
C THR A 392 -11.95 0.06 15.01
N VAL A 393 -12.77 -0.43 14.10
CA VAL A 393 -13.81 -1.40 14.39
C VAL A 393 -13.15 -2.76 14.43
N ASP A 394 -12.99 -3.31 15.63
CA ASP A 394 -12.27 -4.56 15.86
C ASP A 394 -13.24 -5.74 15.82
N VAL A 395 -12.94 -6.74 15.00
CA VAL A 395 -13.65 -8.01 14.91
C VAL A 395 -12.67 -9.14 15.17
N LEU A 396 -12.96 -10.01 16.11
CA LEU A 396 -12.17 -11.20 16.39
C LEU A 396 -12.98 -12.46 16.06
N TYR A 397 -12.41 -13.31 15.24
CA TYR A 397 -12.89 -14.66 15.00
C TYR A 397 -11.97 -15.68 15.67
N LYS A 398 -12.57 -16.60 16.41
CA LYS A 398 -11.93 -17.82 16.86
C LYS A 398 -12.64 -18.97 16.16
N LEU A 399 -12.03 -19.55 15.13
CA LEU A 399 -12.67 -20.55 14.29
C LEU A 399 -12.73 -21.93 14.97
N SER A 400 -11.73 -22.28 15.77
CA SER A 400 -11.70 -23.50 16.56
C SER A 400 -10.70 -23.40 17.73
N GLU A 401 -10.79 -24.34 18.66
CA GLU A 401 -9.81 -24.49 19.75
C GLU A 401 -8.51 -25.18 19.28
N LYS A 402 -8.58 -25.97 18.21
CA LYS A 402 -7.49 -26.86 17.77
C LYS A 402 -6.56 -26.23 16.76
N GLY A 403 -7.07 -25.30 15.95
CA GLY A 403 -6.29 -24.62 14.91
C GLY A 403 -5.23 -23.69 15.49
N LYS A 404 -4.05 -23.63 14.86
CA LYS A 404 -2.93 -22.76 15.26
C LYS A 404 -2.74 -21.56 14.34
N GLY A 405 -3.50 -21.50 13.24
CA GLY A 405 -3.43 -20.41 12.27
C GLY A 405 -3.97 -19.12 12.88
N CYS A 406 -3.23 -18.04 12.68
CA CYS A 406 -3.61 -16.69 13.11
C CYS A 406 -3.20 -15.68 12.05
N ALA A 407 -4.06 -14.69 11.81
CA ALA A 407 -3.76 -13.53 10.99
C ALA A 407 -4.57 -12.32 11.47
N GLU A 408 -4.06 -11.13 11.21
CA GLU A 408 -4.77 -9.87 11.34
C GLU A 408 -4.81 -9.18 9.97
N VAL A 409 -5.98 -8.77 9.53
CA VAL A 409 -6.17 -8.03 8.30
C VAL A 409 -6.93 -6.73 8.58
N LYS A 410 -6.67 -5.70 7.77
CA LYS A 410 -7.33 -4.40 7.90
C LYS A 410 -7.97 -4.03 6.57
N GLY A 411 -9.16 -3.45 6.65
CA GLY A 411 -9.89 -2.95 5.49
C GLY A 411 -10.70 -1.72 5.86
N THR A 412 -11.58 -1.33 4.95
CA THR A 412 -12.45 -0.17 5.11
C THR A 412 -13.91 -0.55 5.01
N ASP A 413 -14.78 0.34 5.44
CA ASP A 413 -16.20 0.26 5.12
C ASP A 413 -16.45 0.64 3.65
N LEU A 414 -17.65 0.32 3.16
CA LEU A 414 -18.13 0.70 1.83
C LEU A 414 -19.15 1.84 1.98
N SER A 415 -18.72 3.05 1.64
CA SER A 415 -19.48 4.28 1.79
C SER A 415 -20.07 4.80 0.49
N TYR A 416 -20.99 5.77 0.58
CA TYR A 416 -21.45 6.53 -0.58
C TYR A 416 -20.34 7.36 -1.23
N ALA A 417 -19.37 7.84 -0.44
CA ALA A 417 -18.24 8.63 -0.94
C ALA A 417 -17.34 7.77 -1.84
N TYR A 418 -17.07 6.50 -1.46
CA TYR A 418 -16.35 5.55 -2.32
C TYR A 418 -17.03 5.37 -3.67
N VAL A 419 -18.35 5.12 -3.67
CA VAL A 419 -19.11 4.94 -4.92
C VAL A 419 -19.08 6.20 -5.79
N LYS A 420 -19.26 7.39 -5.19
CA LYS A 420 -19.19 8.66 -5.88
C LYS A 420 -17.83 8.90 -6.53
N GLU A 421 -16.74 8.66 -5.81
CA GLU A 421 -15.38 8.86 -6.30
C GLU A 421 -15.06 7.93 -7.48
N ASN A 422 -15.46 6.66 -7.38
CA ASN A 422 -15.14 5.67 -8.40
C ASN A 422 -16.11 5.66 -9.60
N ALA A 423 -17.35 6.11 -9.44
CA ALA A 423 -18.32 6.22 -10.53
C ALA A 423 -17.89 7.26 -11.59
N ASP A 424 -17.19 8.32 -11.19
CA ASP A 424 -16.74 9.43 -12.04
C ASP A 424 -15.24 9.40 -12.37
N TYR A 425 -14.54 8.30 -12.09
CA TYR A 425 -13.10 8.13 -12.32
C TYR A 425 -12.73 8.10 -13.82
N ARG A 426 -13.17 9.10 -14.56
CA ARG A 426 -12.89 9.26 -16.01
C ARG A 426 -11.91 10.38 -16.32
N SER A 427 -11.37 11.03 -15.32
CA SER A 427 -10.50 12.18 -15.50
C SER A 427 -9.03 11.81 -15.55
#